data_7d72b02b4c686400ceafa5ec9603da26
#
_entry.id   7d72b02b4c686400ceafa5ec9603da26
#
_cell.length_a   1.000
_cell.length_b   1.000
_cell.length_c   1.000
_cell.angle_alpha   90.00
_cell.angle_beta   90.00
_cell.angle_gamma   90.00
#
_symmetry.space_group_name_H-M   'P 1'
#
loop_
_entity.id
_entity.type
_entity.pdbx_description
1 polymer ?
#
loop_
_entity_poly.entity_id
_entity_poly.type
_entity_poly.pdbx_seq_one_letter_code
_entity_poly.pdbx_strand_id
1 'polypeptide(L)'
;DGMLKYHEVNFDDGRVYNAQFTPIPKIGGAVTMQDISYLKELDRLKSEFVHTVSHDLRSPLTAILGYMELIERTGPLNEDQQEFLQRLQGSVQHITTLVNDLLDLGRLEAGFDTRREAVQLDGMLKYTLDMFESQVKKKKIKLIKDIATDLKPLRANPIRIRQMLDNLLGNAIKYTPTEGSIWVNMSMQDNQIIFKVEDTGPGIPPEEQSSIFEKFYRATNAPDGVEGSGLGLAIVKSIVTSHQGRVWVESTVGKGSSFIVILPAQE
;
A
#
# COMPACT_ATOMS: atom_id res chain seq x y z
N ASP A 1 -3.53 -17.77 -28.88
CA ASP A 1 -3.51 -17.45 -27.46
C ASP A 1 -4.92 -17.06 -27.03
N GLY A 2 -5.62 -18.02 -26.39
CA GLY A 2 -7.02 -17.88 -26.05
C GLY A 2 -7.22 -17.20 -24.69
N MET A 3 -6.84 -15.94 -24.54
CA MET A 3 -7.29 -15.15 -23.39
C MET A 3 -8.78 -14.84 -23.55
N LEU A 4 -9.59 -15.38 -22.66
CA LEU A 4 -11.00 -15.05 -22.51
C LEU A 4 -11.12 -13.54 -22.27
N LYS A 5 -11.52 -12.77 -23.29
CA LYS A 5 -11.74 -11.33 -23.12
C LYS A 5 -13.16 -11.12 -22.61
N TYR A 6 -13.27 -10.65 -21.38
CA TYR A 6 -14.52 -10.16 -20.80
C TYR A 6 -14.70 -8.69 -21.16
N HIS A 7 -15.89 -8.33 -21.55
CA HIS A 7 -16.27 -6.93 -21.83
C HIS A 7 -17.48 -6.55 -21.00
N GLU A 8 -17.37 -5.44 -20.27
CA GLU A 8 -18.51 -4.87 -19.58
C GLU A 8 -19.39 -4.12 -20.60
N VAL A 9 -20.67 -4.46 -20.62
CA VAL A 9 -21.68 -3.84 -21.47
C VAL A 9 -22.70 -3.16 -20.57
N ASN A 10 -22.81 -1.85 -20.68
CA ASN A 10 -23.80 -1.05 -19.98
C ASN A 10 -25.04 -0.84 -20.86
N PHE A 11 -26.20 -1.08 -20.30
CA PHE A 11 -27.48 -0.85 -20.97
C PHE A 11 -28.12 0.47 -20.47
N ASP A 12 -28.95 1.08 -21.31
CA ASP A 12 -29.64 2.34 -21.00
C ASP A 12 -30.60 2.23 -19.79
N ASP A 13 -31.02 1.02 -19.44
CA ASP A 13 -31.87 0.74 -18.28
C ASP A 13 -31.07 0.58 -16.97
N GLY A 14 -29.76 0.83 -17.02
CA GLY A 14 -28.85 0.78 -15.86
C GLY A 14 -28.30 -0.61 -15.53
N ARG A 15 -28.66 -1.65 -16.30
CA ARG A 15 -28.09 -2.98 -16.13
C ARG A 15 -26.70 -3.07 -16.70
N VAL A 16 -25.83 -3.80 -16.01
CA VAL A 16 -24.44 -4.06 -16.40
C VAL A 16 -24.24 -5.55 -16.59
N TYR A 17 -23.78 -5.94 -17.78
CA TYR A 17 -23.48 -7.33 -18.09
C TYR A 17 -21.99 -7.51 -18.34
N ASN A 18 -21.46 -8.64 -17.86
CA ASN A 18 -20.15 -9.13 -18.27
C ASN A 18 -20.34 -10.05 -19.48
N ALA A 19 -19.90 -9.62 -20.64
CA ALA A 19 -20.03 -10.33 -21.90
C ALA A 19 -18.74 -11.06 -22.25
N GLN A 20 -18.84 -12.34 -22.61
CA GLN A 20 -17.76 -13.17 -23.07
C GLN A 20 -18.07 -13.73 -24.45
N PHE A 21 -17.16 -13.51 -25.39
CA PHE A 21 -17.24 -14.12 -26.73
C PHE A 21 -16.42 -15.42 -26.78
N THR A 22 -17.05 -16.49 -27.20
CA THR A 22 -16.40 -17.79 -27.41
C THR A 22 -16.58 -18.20 -28.89
N PRO A 23 -15.50 -18.29 -29.70
CA PRO A 23 -15.61 -18.77 -31.06
C PRO A 23 -15.95 -20.27 -31.10
N ILE A 24 -16.94 -20.64 -31.91
CA ILE A 24 -17.32 -22.05 -32.17
C ILE A 24 -16.88 -22.42 -33.55
N PRO A 25 -15.90 -23.34 -33.71
CA PRO A 25 -15.38 -23.74 -35.04
C PRO A 25 -16.49 -24.20 -35.98
N LYS A 26 -16.49 -23.69 -37.22
CA LYS A 26 -17.43 -23.99 -38.30
C LYS A 26 -18.89 -23.53 -38.13
N ILE A 27 -19.24 -22.92 -36.98
CA ILE A 27 -20.62 -22.49 -36.68
C ILE A 27 -20.70 -20.98 -36.53
N GLY A 28 -19.65 -20.32 -35.94
CA GLY A 28 -19.63 -18.88 -35.66
C GLY A 28 -19.10 -18.59 -34.27
N GLY A 29 -19.86 -17.86 -33.46
CA GLY A 29 -19.47 -17.57 -32.08
C GLY A 29 -20.68 -17.52 -31.14
N ALA A 30 -20.44 -17.82 -29.90
CA ALA A 30 -21.39 -17.64 -28.80
C ALA A 30 -21.00 -16.43 -27.95
N VAL A 31 -21.98 -15.62 -27.54
CA VAL A 31 -21.81 -14.58 -26.55
C VAL A 31 -22.56 -15.00 -25.29
N THR A 32 -21.81 -15.19 -24.21
CA THR A 32 -22.40 -15.42 -22.89
C THR A 32 -22.46 -14.09 -22.16
N MET A 33 -23.60 -13.74 -21.60
CA MET A 33 -23.80 -12.52 -20.84
C MET A 33 -24.22 -12.88 -19.40
N GLN A 34 -23.48 -12.37 -18.44
CA GLN A 34 -23.81 -12.52 -17.02
C GLN A 34 -24.22 -11.15 -16.45
N ASP A 35 -25.39 -11.09 -15.84
CA ASP A 35 -25.83 -9.87 -15.16
C ASP A 35 -24.97 -9.67 -13.91
N ILE A 36 -24.25 -8.57 -13.87
CA ILE A 36 -23.38 -8.16 -12.76
C ILE A 36 -23.86 -6.84 -12.12
N SER A 37 -25.07 -6.40 -12.45
CA SER A 37 -25.63 -5.11 -11.97
C SER A 37 -25.62 -5.02 -10.45
N TYR A 38 -26.03 -6.08 -9.76
CA TYR A 38 -26.01 -6.16 -8.29
C TYR A 38 -24.59 -6.05 -7.72
N LEU A 39 -23.61 -6.73 -8.32
CA LEU A 39 -22.21 -6.66 -7.91
C LEU A 39 -21.65 -5.26 -8.08
N LYS A 40 -21.95 -4.61 -9.22
CA LYS A 40 -21.54 -3.22 -9.48
C LYS A 40 -22.19 -2.24 -8.52
N GLU A 41 -23.46 -2.41 -8.19
CA GLU A 41 -24.14 -1.57 -7.20
C GLU A 41 -23.55 -1.76 -5.80
N LEU A 42 -23.24 -2.99 -5.38
CA LEU A 42 -22.53 -3.24 -4.13
C LEU A 42 -21.16 -2.56 -4.08
N ASP A 43 -20.38 -2.65 -5.16
CA ASP A 43 -19.08 -1.98 -5.25
C ASP A 43 -19.22 -0.46 -5.19
N ARG A 44 -20.24 0.10 -5.86
CA ARG A 44 -20.56 1.52 -5.80
C ARG A 44 -20.90 1.95 -4.39
N LEU A 45 -21.84 1.27 -3.73
CA LEU A 45 -22.28 1.56 -2.36
C LEU A 45 -21.13 1.43 -1.36
N LYS A 46 -20.29 0.39 -1.49
CA LYS A 46 -19.10 0.21 -0.67
C LYS A 46 -18.14 1.40 -0.81
N SER A 47 -17.93 1.87 -2.03
CA SER A 47 -17.04 3.00 -2.31
C SER A 47 -17.59 4.33 -1.80
N GLU A 48 -18.88 4.58 -1.98
CA GLU A 48 -19.59 5.75 -1.47
C GLU A 48 -19.58 5.79 0.06
N PHE A 49 -19.86 4.65 0.71
CA PHE A 49 -19.76 4.50 2.16
C PHE A 49 -18.36 4.82 2.68
N VAL A 50 -17.32 4.23 2.08
CA VAL A 50 -15.93 4.48 2.44
C VAL A 50 -15.59 5.98 2.28
N HIS A 51 -16.02 6.62 1.19
CA HIS A 51 -15.77 8.05 0.96
C HIS A 51 -16.47 8.93 2.01
N THR A 52 -17.75 8.67 2.28
CA THR A 52 -18.56 9.46 3.22
C THR A 52 -18.01 9.35 4.63
N VAL A 53 -17.78 8.11 5.12
CA VAL A 53 -17.23 7.87 6.47
C VAL A 53 -15.90 8.59 6.67
N SER A 54 -15.07 8.65 5.63
CA SER A 54 -13.79 9.35 5.76
C SER A 54 -13.88 10.85 5.85
N HIS A 55 -14.76 11.42 5.02
CA HIS A 55 -15.01 12.85 5.11
C HIS A 55 -15.52 13.20 6.51
N ASP A 56 -16.44 12.40 7.03
CA ASP A 56 -17.08 12.62 8.33
C ASP A 56 -16.14 12.36 9.53
N LEU A 57 -15.15 11.49 9.35
CA LEU A 57 -14.10 11.29 10.36
C LEU A 57 -12.99 12.36 10.29
N ARG A 58 -12.64 12.83 9.10
CA ARG A 58 -11.58 13.83 8.93
C ARG A 58 -11.94 15.18 9.56
N SER A 59 -13.20 15.60 9.44
CA SER A 59 -13.68 16.89 9.96
C SER A 59 -13.46 17.04 11.49
N PRO A 60 -13.96 16.12 12.35
CA PRO A 60 -13.74 16.22 13.80
C PRO A 60 -12.25 16.07 14.18
N LEU A 61 -11.47 15.24 13.48
CA LEU A 61 -10.04 15.10 13.76
C LEU A 61 -9.28 16.41 13.47
N THR A 62 -9.62 17.11 12.38
CA THR A 62 -9.05 18.42 12.06
C THR A 62 -9.42 19.45 13.14
N ALA A 63 -10.66 19.42 13.64
CA ALA A 63 -11.10 20.32 14.72
C ALA A 63 -10.32 20.05 16.01
N ILE A 64 -10.09 18.78 16.39
CA ILE A 64 -9.29 18.41 17.57
C ILE A 64 -7.87 18.96 17.44
N LEU A 65 -7.21 18.80 16.29
CA LEU A 65 -5.87 19.36 16.04
C LEU A 65 -5.88 20.90 16.19
N GLY A 66 -6.90 21.57 15.65
CA GLY A 66 -7.06 23.01 15.80
C GLY A 66 -7.22 23.46 17.25
N TYR A 67 -8.01 22.73 18.07
CA TYR A 67 -8.12 23.02 19.50
C TYR A 67 -6.80 22.80 20.25
N MET A 68 -6.04 21.77 19.89
CA MET A 68 -4.72 21.54 20.49
C MET A 68 -3.75 22.68 20.20
N GLU A 69 -3.69 23.18 18.96
CA GLU A 69 -2.91 24.36 18.60
C GLU A 69 -3.36 25.62 19.37
N LEU A 70 -4.67 25.80 19.56
CA LEU A 70 -5.20 26.92 20.34
C LEU A 70 -4.79 26.81 21.80
N ILE A 71 -4.82 25.62 22.41
CA ILE A 71 -4.36 25.40 23.79
C ILE A 71 -2.88 25.79 23.91
N GLU A 72 -2.02 25.40 23.01
CA GLU A 72 -0.60 25.79 23.01
C GLU A 72 -0.39 27.32 22.94
N ARG A 73 -1.32 28.04 22.28
CA ARG A 73 -1.25 29.51 22.15
C ARG A 73 -1.88 30.29 23.32
N THR A 74 -2.64 29.65 24.19
CA THR A 74 -3.34 30.34 25.29
C THR A 74 -2.44 30.73 26.44
N GLY A 75 -1.24 30.13 26.57
CA GLY A 75 -0.26 30.45 27.62
C GLY A 75 0.80 29.35 27.73
N PRO A 76 1.79 29.57 28.65
CA PRO A 76 2.82 28.57 28.90
C PRO A 76 2.18 27.34 29.54
N LEU A 77 2.44 26.16 28.92
CA LEU A 77 2.00 24.87 29.44
C LEU A 77 3.01 24.31 30.41
N ASN A 78 2.54 23.63 31.46
CA ASN A 78 3.40 22.85 32.34
C ASN A 78 3.86 21.54 31.59
N GLU A 79 4.85 20.84 32.19
CA GLU A 79 5.46 19.64 31.56
C GLU A 79 4.42 18.54 31.31
N ASP A 80 3.52 18.29 32.25
CA ASP A 80 2.46 17.29 32.12
C ASP A 80 1.49 17.64 30.97
N GLN A 81 1.10 18.91 30.86
CA GLN A 81 0.23 19.39 29.78
C GLN A 81 0.88 19.25 28.41
N GLN A 82 2.17 19.55 28.31
CA GLN A 82 2.93 19.35 27.06
C GLN A 82 2.97 17.86 26.68
N GLU A 83 3.26 16.98 27.65
CA GLU A 83 3.26 15.53 27.41
C GLU A 83 1.88 15.04 26.96
N PHE A 84 0.80 15.45 27.60
CA PHE A 84 -0.56 15.05 27.23
C PHE A 84 -0.94 15.55 25.83
N LEU A 85 -0.59 16.77 25.47
CA LEU A 85 -0.84 17.30 24.14
C LEU A 85 -0.06 16.53 23.07
N GLN A 86 1.20 16.19 23.31
CA GLN A 86 2.00 15.38 22.40
C GLN A 86 1.38 13.98 22.20
N ARG A 87 0.93 13.34 23.27
CA ARG A 87 0.25 12.03 23.20
C ARG A 87 -1.08 12.11 22.42
N LEU A 88 -1.87 13.16 22.66
CA LEU A 88 -3.11 13.41 21.92
C LEU A 88 -2.83 13.64 20.44
N GLN A 89 -1.82 14.46 20.12
CA GLN A 89 -1.41 14.75 18.75
C GLN A 89 -1.01 13.47 18.00
N GLY A 90 -0.20 12.62 18.66
CA GLY A 90 0.17 11.30 18.13
C GLY A 90 -1.06 10.41 17.88
N SER A 91 -2.01 10.38 18.82
CA SER A 91 -3.23 9.58 18.68
C SER A 91 -4.13 10.06 17.52
N VAL A 92 -4.33 11.38 17.40
CA VAL A 92 -5.12 11.96 16.30
C VAL A 92 -4.44 11.71 14.95
N GLN A 93 -3.12 11.86 14.86
CA GLN A 93 -2.35 11.58 13.66
C GLN A 93 -2.46 10.10 13.27
N HIS A 94 -2.41 9.21 14.24
CA HIS A 94 -2.59 7.76 14.02
C HIS A 94 -3.97 7.43 13.46
N ILE A 95 -5.05 7.97 14.05
CA ILE A 95 -6.42 7.77 13.54
C ILE A 95 -6.55 8.34 12.13
N THR A 96 -6.00 9.52 11.86
CA THR A 96 -6.01 10.14 10.53
C THR A 96 -5.35 9.24 9.48
N THR A 97 -4.20 8.64 9.83
CA THR A 97 -3.50 7.70 8.95
C THR A 97 -4.35 6.45 8.70
N LEU A 98 -4.94 5.85 9.75
CA LEU A 98 -5.83 4.69 9.64
C LEU A 98 -7.01 4.95 8.69
N VAL A 99 -7.67 6.09 8.84
CA VAL A 99 -8.80 6.49 7.99
C VAL A 99 -8.38 6.63 6.53
N ASN A 100 -7.25 7.31 6.29
CA ASN A 100 -6.74 7.48 4.93
C ASN A 100 -6.30 6.14 4.31
N ASP A 101 -5.64 5.26 5.05
CA ASP A 101 -5.23 3.93 4.61
C ASP A 101 -6.45 3.07 4.23
N LEU A 102 -7.52 3.12 5.04
CA LEU A 102 -8.76 2.39 4.76
C LEU A 102 -9.44 2.86 3.48
N LEU A 103 -9.45 4.20 3.26
CA LEU A 103 -9.97 4.81 2.04
C LEU A 103 -9.19 4.41 0.80
N ASP A 104 -7.88 4.51 0.90
CA ASP A 104 -7.00 4.16 -0.20
C ASP A 104 -7.17 2.69 -0.58
N LEU A 105 -7.27 1.81 0.41
CA LEU A 105 -7.52 0.39 0.18
C LEU A 105 -8.89 0.17 -0.50
N GLY A 106 -9.95 0.85 -0.03
CA GLY A 106 -11.27 0.76 -0.64
C GLY A 106 -11.29 1.21 -2.10
N ARG A 107 -10.58 2.31 -2.43
CA ARG A 107 -10.46 2.81 -3.83
C ARG A 107 -9.66 1.86 -4.72
N LEU A 108 -8.58 1.28 -4.20
CA LEU A 108 -7.76 0.31 -4.92
C LEU A 108 -8.55 -0.95 -5.24
N GLU A 109 -9.30 -1.49 -4.26
CA GLU A 109 -10.13 -2.69 -4.44
C GLU A 109 -11.30 -2.48 -5.40
N ALA A 110 -11.87 -1.27 -5.43
CA ALA A 110 -12.93 -0.91 -6.38
C ALA A 110 -12.41 -0.67 -7.81
N GLY A 111 -11.11 -0.74 -8.05
CA GLY A 111 -10.53 -0.58 -9.39
C GLY A 111 -10.61 0.83 -9.98
N PHE A 112 -10.91 1.85 -9.16
CA PHE A 112 -11.03 3.25 -9.65
C PHE A 112 -9.68 3.87 -10.02
N ASP A 113 -8.59 3.22 -9.70
CA ASP A 113 -7.24 3.76 -9.91
C ASP A 113 -6.66 3.30 -11.26
N THR A 114 -7.22 3.84 -12.34
CA THR A 114 -6.87 3.47 -13.72
C THR A 114 -5.73 4.29 -14.31
N ARG A 115 -5.27 5.35 -13.63
CA ARG A 115 -4.18 6.20 -14.14
C ARG A 115 -2.90 5.39 -14.31
N ARG A 116 -2.31 5.44 -15.50
CA ARG A 116 -1.02 4.80 -15.81
C ARG A 116 -0.19 5.76 -16.64
N GLU A 117 1.01 6.04 -16.16
CA GLU A 117 2.01 6.87 -16.85
C GLU A 117 3.41 6.25 -16.72
N ALA A 118 4.36 6.72 -17.51
CA ALA A 118 5.74 6.24 -17.44
C ALA A 118 6.41 6.75 -16.16
N VAL A 119 6.76 5.84 -15.26
CA VAL A 119 7.36 6.15 -13.95
C VAL A 119 8.83 5.72 -13.93
N GLN A 120 9.73 6.67 -13.60
CA GLN A 120 11.15 6.38 -13.37
C GLN A 120 11.33 5.91 -11.93
N LEU A 121 11.48 4.59 -11.75
CA LEU A 121 11.50 3.97 -10.42
C LEU A 121 12.75 4.27 -9.61
N ASP A 122 13.90 4.36 -10.26
CA ASP A 122 15.17 4.71 -9.61
C ASP A 122 15.12 6.10 -8.96
N GLY A 123 14.60 7.09 -9.68
CA GLY A 123 14.41 8.44 -9.16
C GLY A 123 13.40 8.48 -8.02
N MET A 124 12.29 7.75 -8.14
CA MET A 124 11.26 7.67 -7.10
C MET A 124 11.79 6.97 -5.85
N LEU A 125 12.50 5.85 -6.00
CA LEU A 125 13.12 5.15 -4.88
C LEU A 125 14.16 6.02 -4.16
N LYS A 126 15.00 6.73 -4.91
CA LYS A 126 15.97 7.67 -4.33
C LYS A 126 15.27 8.73 -3.50
N TYR A 127 14.24 9.37 -4.04
CA TYR A 127 13.46 10.37 -3.31
C TYR A 127 12.85 9.79 -2.03
N THR A 128 12.25 8.60 -2.10
CA THR A 128 11.69 7.93 -0.91
C THR A 128 12.76 7.65 0.14
N LEU A 129 13.92 7.15 -0.26
CA LEU A 129 15.03 6.88 0.66
C LEU A 129 15.57 8.16 1.33
N ASP A 130 15.62 9.27 0.60
CA ASP A 130 16.04 10.56 1.15
C ASP A 130 15.04 11.08 2.21
N MET A 131 13.72 10.85 2.02
CA MET A 131 12.71 11.19 3.01
C MET A 131 12.86 10.43 4.33
N PHE A 132 13.38 9.20 4.30
CA PHE A 132 13.61 8.38 5.49
C PHE A 132 15.00 8.57 6.11
N GLU A 133 15.87 9.38 5.52
CA GLU A 133 17.27 9.53 5.95
C GLU A 133 17.42 9.90 7.44
N SER A 134 16.57 10.79 7.94
CA SER A 134 16.59 11.23 9.34
C SER A 134 16.26 10.09 10.30
N GLN A 135 15.30 9.23 9.95
CA GLN A 135 14.90 8.08 10.76
C GLN A 135 15.98 7.00 10.75
N VAL A 136 16.58 6.72 9.58
CA VAL A 136 17.71 5.81 9.42
C VAL A 136 18.90 6.25 10.28
N LYS A 137 19.25 7.54 10.23
CA LYS A 137 20.32 8.11 11.05
C LYS A 137 20.02 8.05 12.55
N LYS A 138 18.79 8.39 12.95
CA LYS A 138 18.36 8.34 14.36
C LYS A 138 18.49 6.94 14.96
N LYS A 139 18.13 5.90 14.19
CA LYS A 139 18.28 4.49 14.58
C LYS A 139 19.68 3.92 14.29
N LYS A 140 20.59 4.70 13.69
CA LYS A 140 21.94 4.23 13.25
C LYS A 140 21.88 2.99 12.36
N ILE A 141 20.84 2.87 11.52
CA ILE A 141 20.64 1.74 10.63
C ILE A 141 21.66 1.80 9.49
N LYS A 142 22.31 0.67 9.19
CA LYS A 142 23.17 0.54 8.02
C LYS A 142 22.31 0.28 6.78
N LEU A 143 22.13 1.31 5.96
CA LEU A 143 21.35 1.22 4.71
C LEU A 143 22.28 0.92 3.53
N ILE A 144 22.08 -0.24 2.88
CA ILE A 144 22.84 -0.71 1.72
C ILE A 144 21.91 -0.68 0.51
N LYS A 145 22.36 -0.01 -0.56
CA LYS A 145 21.56 0.21 -1.79
C LYS A 145 22.25 -0.49 -2.95
N ASP A 146 21.52 -1.30 -3.69
CA ASP A 146 21.96 -1.93 -4.94
C ASP A 146 20.84 -1.73 -5.98
N ILE A 147 20.95 -0.66 -6.77
CA ILE A 147 19.93 -0.20 -7.70
C ILE A 147 20.54 -0.20 -9.10
N ALA A 148 19.98 -1.00 -10.00
CA ALA A 148 20.39 -1.05 -11.39
C ALA A 148 20.17 0.30 -12.07
N THR A 149 21.09 0.70 -12.93
CA THR A 149 21.10 2.01 -13.62
C THR A 149 20.33 2.02 -14.95
N ASP A 150 19.95 0.83 -15.45
CA ASP A 150 19.33 0.62 -16.76
C ASP A 150 17.85 0.22 -16.66
N LEU A 151 17.18 0.64 -15.59
CA LEU A 151 15.77 0.36 -15.38
C LEU A 151 14.90 1.08 -16.44
N LYS A 152 14.11 0.31 -17.18
CA LYS A 152 13.09 0.89 -18.06
C LYS A 152 11.99 1.55 -17.24
N PRO A 153 11.37 2.64 -17.76
CA PRO A 153 10.20 3.22 -17.10
C PRO A 153 9.09 2.17 -16.95
N LEU A 154 8.45 2.18 -15.78
CA LEU A 154 7.28 1.33 -15.50
C LEU A 154 6.01 2.10 -15.87
N ARG A 155 5.10 1.49 -16.63
CA ARG A 155 3.76 2.05 -16.88
C ARG A 155 2.85 1.79 -15.68
N ALA A 156 2.76 2.76 -14.78
CA ALA A 156 2.12 2.61 -13.47
C ALA A 156 1.43 3.90 -13.00
N ASN A 157 0.68 3.80 -11.91
CA ASN A 157 0.25 4.99 -11.17
C ASN A 157 1.38 5.45 -10.23
N PRO A 158 1.98 6.63 -10.44
CA PRO A 158 3.15 7.08 -9.65
C PRO A 158 2.82 7.27 -8.17
N ILE A 159 1.60 7.72 -7.84
CA ILE A 159 1.16 7.90 -6.46
C ILE A 159 1.13 6.54 -5.74
N ARG A 160 0.63 5.52 -6.41
CA ARG A 160 0.51 4.16 -5.84
C ARG A 160 1.85 3.46 -5.74
N ILE A 161 2.70 3.59 -6.74
CA ILE A 161 4.06 3.04 -6.66
C ILE A 161 4.83 3.69 -5.51
N ARG A 162 4.74 5.00 -5.36
CA ARG A 162 5.33 5.69 -4.21
C ARG A 162 4.78 5.16 -2.89
N GLN A 163 3.47 5.02 -2.76
CA GLN A 163 2.82 4.47 -1.55
C GLN A 163 3.31 3.06 -1.23
N MET A 164 3.51 2.22 -2.24
CA MET A 164 4.11 0.88 -2.08
C MET A 164 5.54 0.96 -1.52
N LEU A 165 6.39 1.83 -2.09
CA LEU A 165 7.76 2.03 -1.62
C LEU A 165 7.79 2.57 -0.19
N ASP A 166 6.97 3.58 0.11
CA ASP A 166 6.86 4.19 1.44
C ASP A 166 6.45 3.14 2.49
N ASN A 167 5.47 2.27 2.19
CA ASN A 167 5.02 1.22 3.09
C ASN A 167 6.10 0.14 3.34
N LEU A 168 6.78 -0.32 2.29
CA LEU A 168 7.81 -1.36 2.43
C LEU A 168 9.05 -0.85 3.16
N LEU A 169 9.56 0.34 2.77
CA LEU A 169 10.72 0.96 3.41
C LEU A 169 10.39 1.43 4.83
N GLY A 170 9.22 2.00 5.04
CA GLY A 170 8.75 2.40 6.35
C GLY A 170 8.67 1.21 7.32
N ASN A 171 8.15 0.07 6.86
CA ASN A 171 8.13 -1.16 7.65
C ASN A 171 9.55 -1.65 7.96
N ALA A 172 10.44 -1.72 6.98
CA ALA A 172 11.83 -2.14 7.22
C ALA A 172 12.50 -1.26 8.28
N ILE A 173 12.40 0.07 8.17
CA ILE A 173 12.99 1.00 9.15
C ILE A 173 12.33 0.87 10.52
N LYS A 174 11.02 0.67 10.55
CA LYS A 174 10.22 0.55 11.76
C LYS A 174 10.62 -0.68 12.57
N TYR A 175 10.74 -1.84 11.93
CA TYR A 175 11.00 -3.12 12.58
C TYR A 175 12.49 -3.45 12.73
N THR A 176 13.39 -2.82 11.98
CA THR A 176 14.82 -2.97 12.20
C THR A 176 15.23 -2.36 13.55
N PRO A 177 15.95 -3.09 14.41
CA PRO A 177 16.46 -2.55 15.66
C PRO A 177 17.51 -1.46 15.41
N THR A 178 17.83 -0.71 16.48
CA THR A 178 18.95 0.25 16.44
C THR A 178 20.24 -0.46 16.08
N GLU A 179 21.05 0.14 15.21
CA GLU A 179 22.30 -0.40 14.68
C GLU A 179 22.13 -1.64 13.77
N GLY A 180 20.87 -1.97 13.39
CA GLY A 180 20.58 -3.02 12.41
C GLY A 180 20.93 -2.62 10.98
N SER A 181 20.57 -3.49 10.03
CA SER A 181 20.87 -3.29 8.60
C SER A 181 19.62 -3.45 7.75
N ILE A 182 19.55 -2.65 6.67
CA ILE A 182 18.54 -2.75 5.63
C ILE A 182 19.24 -2.79 4.28
N TRP A 183 18.86 -3.76 3.44
CA TRP A 183 19.30 -3.85 2.04
C TRP A 183 18.13 -3.53 1.14
N VAL A 184 18.37 -2.64 0.19
CA VAL A 184 17.39 -2.25 -0.83
C VAL A 184 17.99 -2.58 -2.19
N ASN A 185 17.38 -3.55 -2.87
CA ASN A 185 17.77 -3.93 -4.22
C ASN A 185 16.63 -3.62 -5.20
N MET A 186 16.99 -3.08 -6.37
CA MET A 186 16.08 -2.90 -7.47
C MET A 186 16.80 -3.27 -8.77
N SER A 187 16.27 -4.26 -9.47
CA SER A 187 16.86 -4.80 -10.68
C SER A 187 15.79 -5.06 -11.74
N MET A 188 16.23 -5.34 -12.96
CA MET A 188 15.35 -5.72 -14.06
C MET A 188 15.78 -7.08 -14.60
N GLN A 189 14.85 -8.01 -14.70
CA GLN A 189 15.05 -9.33 -15.27
C GLN A 189 13.82 -9.74 -16.09
N ASP A 190 14.01 -10.28 -17.30
CA ASP A 190 12.95 -10.81 -18.16
C ASP A 190 11.77 -9.84 -18.36
N ASN A 191 12.07 -8.55 -18.59
CA ASN A 191 11.08 -7.48 -18.70
C ASN A 191 10.20 -7.30 -17.46
N GLN A 192 10.74 -7.66 -16.29
CA GLN A 192 10.11 -7.47 -14.98
C GLN A 192 11.03 -6.67 -14.09
N ILE A 193 10.47 -5.76 -13.33
CA ILE A 193 11.20 -5.02 -12.29
C ILE A 193 11.04 -5.80 -11.00
N ILE A 194 12.17 -6.13 -10.39
CA ILE A 194 12.25 -6.80 -9.10
C ILE A 194 12.70 -5.76 -8.07
N PHE A 195 11.86 -5.51 -7.08
CA PHE A 195 12.17 -4.66 -5.94
C PHE A 195 12.21 -5.50 -4.67
N LYS A 196 13.33 -5.48 -3.97
CA LYS A 196 13.56 -6.24 -2.76
C LYS A 196 13.99 -5.32 -1.63
N VAL A 197 13.34 -5.45 -0.47
CA VAL A 197 13.73 -4.79 0.78
C VAL A 197 13.96 -5.88 1.81
N GLU A 198 15.17 -5.94 2.36
CA GLU A 198 15.56 -6.91 3.39
C GLU A 198 15.98 -6.18 4.65
N ASP A 199 15.55 -6.66 5.82
CA ASP A 199 15.84 -6.07 7.12
C ASP A 199 16.38 -7.11 8.12
N THR A 200 17.05 -6.64 9.17
CA THR A 200 17.50 -7.47 10.31
C THR A 200 16.56 -7.34 11.50
N GLY A 201 15.26 -7.24 11.25
CA GLY A 201 14.23 -7.18 12.28
C GLY A 201 13.96 -8.50 13.00
N PRO A 202 12.84 -8.59 13.72
CA PRO A 202 12.49 -9.78 14.52
C PRO A 202 12.16 -11.01 13.65
N GLY A 203 11.98 -10.84 12.34
CA GLY A 203 11.46 -11.87 11.46
C GLY A 203 9.96 -12.11 11.67
N ILE A 204 9.39 -13.04 10.91
CA ILE A 204 7.97 -13.38 10.91
C ILE A 204 7.82 -14.90 10.99
N PRO A 205 7.00 -15.42 11.93
CA PRO A 205 6.73 -16.84 12.02
C PRO A 205 6.21 -17.43 10.70
N PRO A 206 6.65 -18.63 10.28
CA PRO A 206 6.25 -19.22 9.00
C PRO A 206 4.74 -19.31 8.79
N GLU A 207 4.00 -19.62 9.85
CA GLU A 207 2.54 -19.72 9.87
C GLU A 207 1.82 -18.38 9.65
N GLU A 208 2.53 -17.27 9.91
CA GLU A 208 1.96 -15.91 9.77
C GLU A 208 2.33 -15.24 8.44
N GLN A 209 3.32 -15.76 7.70
CA GLN A 209 3.84 -15.11 6.48
C GLN A 209 2.78 -14.94 5.38
N SER A 210 1.82 -15.83 5.29
CA SER A 210 0.68 -15.67 4.36
C SER A 210 -0.32 -14.62 4.82
N SER A 211 -0.47 -14.43 6.13
CA SER A 211 -1.48 -13.59 6.75
C SER A 211 -1.07 -12.14 6.92
N ILE A 212 0.23 -11.81 6.87
CA ILE A 212 0.70 -10.42 7.05
C ILE A 212 0.22 -9.44 5.97
N PHE A 213 -0.29 -9.94 4.85
CA PHE A 213 -0.90 -9.15 3.79
C PHE A 213 -2.42 -8.98 3.96
N GLU A 214 -3.01 -9.59 5.00
CA GLU A 214 -4.42 -9.41 5.33
C GLU A 214 -4.63 -8.09 6.06
N LYS A 215 -5.86 -7.53 5.92
CA LYS A 215 -6.24 -6.26 6.54
C LYS A 215 -6.20 -6.36 8.07
N PHE A 216 -5.65 -5.34 8.72
CA PHE A 216 -5.54 -5.23 10.17
C PHE A 216 -4.69 -6.31 10.84
N TYR A 217 -4.02 -7.15 10.06
CA TYR A 217 -3.16 -8.19 10.60
C TYR A 217 -1.81 -7.61 11.06
N ARG A 218 -1.35 -8.11 12.21
CA ARG A 218 -0.04 -7.79 12.78
C ARG A 218 0.58 -9.07 13.32
N ALA A 219 1.85 -9.30 13.01
CA ALA A 219 2.57 -10.47 13.50
C ALA A 219 2.62 -10.48 15.03
N THR A 220 2.45 -11.67 15.63
CA THR A 220 2.38 -11.83 17.09
C THR A 220 3.68 -11.50 17.78
N ASN A 221 4.81 -11.63 17.08
CA ASN A 221 6.15 -11.31 17.57
C ASN A 221 6.60 -9.87 17.24
N ALA A 222 5.68 -8.98 16.85
CA ALA A 222 6.01 -7.58 16.66
C ALA A 222 6.47 -6.96 17.99
N PRO A 223 7.56 -6.17 18.00
CA PRO A 223 8.07 -5.57 19.23
C PRO A 223 7.04 -4.68 19.90
N ASP A 224 7.03 -4.68 21.24
CA ASP A 224 6.17 -3.80 22.04
C ASP A 224 6.44 -2.33 21.73
N GLY A 225 5.38 -1.50 21.72
CA GLY A 225 5.47 -0.07 21.43
C GLY A 225 5.66 0.29 19.97
N VAL A 226 5.73 -0.68 19.06
CA VAL A 226 5.76 -0.42 17.61
C VAL A 226 4.33 -0.27 17.08
N GLU A 227 3.86 0.97 16.94
CA GLU A 227 2.50 1.26 16.43
C GLU A 227 2.35 0.90 14.95
N GLY A 228 1.14 0.54 14.53
CA GLY A 228 0.82 0.33 13.12
C GLY A 228 -0.61 -0.12 12.87
N SER A 229 -1.16 0.30 11.75
CA SER A 229 -2.54 0.05 11.32
C SER A 229 -2.83 -1.41 10.93
N GLY A 230 -1.80 -2.17 10.54
CA GLY A 230 -1.98 -3.47 9.88
C GLY A 230 -2.56 -3.35 8.46
N LEU A 231 -2.61 -2.13 7.88
CA LEU A 231 -3.13 -1.90 6.53
C LEU A 231 -2.03 -1.73 5.48
N GLY A 232 -0.83 -1.32 5.88
CA GLY A 232 0.25 -0.98 4.94
C GLY A 232 0.61 -2.12 3.97
N LEU A 233 0.74 -3.36 4.46
CA LEU A 233 1.05 -4.50 3.60
C LEU A 233 -0.16 -4.95 2.76
N ALA A 234 -1.39 -4.80 3.25
CA ALA A 234 -2.60 -5.02 2.46
C ALA A 234 -2.70 -4.03 1.30
N ILE A 235 -2.34 -2.75 1.54
CA ILE A 235 -2.22 -1.72 0.50
C ILE A 235 -1.14 -2.10 -0.53
N VAL A 236 0.03 -2.54 -0.07
CA VAL A 236 1.10 -3.03 -0.97
C VAL A 236 0.58 -4.15 -1.88
N LYS A 237 -0.06 -5.18 -1.31
CA LYS A 237 -0.64 -6.30 -2.06
C LYS A 237 -1.67 -5.81 -3.09
N SER A 238 -2.55 -4.90 -2.70
CA SER A 238 -3.57 -4.34 -3.61
C SER A 238 -2.93 -3.53 -4.75
N ILE A 239 -1.94 -2.68 -4.46
CA ILE A 239 -1.21 -1.92 -5.48
C ILE A 239 -0.50 -2.87 -6.44
N VAL A 240 0.25 -3.83 -5.93
CA VAL A 240 1.01 -4.78 -6.77
C VAL A 240 0.07 -5.60 -7.65
N THR A 241 -1.04 -6.09 -7.10
CA THR A 241 -2.06 -6.85 -7.85
C THR A 241 -2.71 -6.00 -8.93
N SER A 242 -3.06 -4.74 -8.65
CA SER A 242 -3.65 -3.82 -9.65
C SER A 242 -2.69 -3.49 -10.79
N HIS A 243 -1.38 -3.67 -10.57
CA HIS A 243 -0.32 -3.54 -11.58
C HIS A 243 0.11 -4.90 -12.18
N GLN A 244 -0.70 -5.97 -11.99
CA GLN A 244 -0.43 -7.32 -12.51
C GLN A 244 0.89 -7.91 -12.01
N GLY A 245 1.37 -7.44 -10.86
CA GLY A 245 2.58 -7.89 -10.21
C GLY A 245 2.34 -8.99 -9.16
N ARG A 246 3.41 -9.33 -8.45
CA ARG A 246 3.40 -10.28 -7.33
C ARG A 246 4.19 -9.72 -6.16
N VAL A 247 3.73 -10.02 -4.93
CA VAL A 247 4.44 -9.68 -3.70
C VAL A 247 4.42 -10.88 -2.76
N TRP A 248 5.56 -11.12 -2.09
CA TRP A 248 5.66 -12.13 -1.04
C TRP A 248 6.73 -11.72 -0.03
N VAL A 249 6.87 -12.51 1.04
CA VAL A 249 7.89 -12.37 2.07
C VAL A 249 8.67 -13.66 2.23
N GLU A 250 9.96 -13.54 2.50
CA GLU A 250 10.84 -14.61 2.95
C GLU A 250 11.39 -14.16 4.30
N SER A 251 11.12 -14.90 5.37
CA SER A 251 11.48 -14.46 6.70
C SER A 251 11.84 -15.63 7.61
N THR A 252 12.74 -15.36 8.55
CA THR A 252 13.11 -16.28 9.62
C THR A 252 13.11 -15.52 10.93
N VAL A 253 12.41 -16.06 11.93
CA VAL A 253 12.36 -15.46 13.26
C VAL A 253 13.77 -15.25 13.81
N GLY A 254 14.06 -14.04 14.29
CA GLY A 254 15.36 -13.64 14.83
C GLY A 254 16.43 -13.31 13.79
N LYS A 255 16.15 -13.46 12.48
CA LYS A 255 17.11 -13.12 11.41
C LYS A 255 16.67 -11.94 10.54
N GLY A 256 15.38 -11.63 10.53
CA GLY A 256 14.80 -10.55 9.74
C GLY A 256 13.86 -11.03 8.65
N SER A 257 13.45 -10.10 7.79
CA SER A 257 12.49 -10.33 6.71
C SER A 257 12.97 -9.75 5.39
N SER A 258 12.59 -10.39 4.30
CA SER A 258 12.84 -9.93 2.93
C SER A 258 11.51 -9.86 2.20
N PHE A 259 11.07 -8.65 1.86
CA PHE A 259 9.90 -8.40 1.04
C PHE A 259 10.29 -8.25 -0.41
N ILE A 260 9.68 -9.04 -1.28
CA ILE A 260 9.97 -9.07 -2.70
C ILE A 260 8.72 -8.68 -3.49
N VAL A 261 8.88 -7.72 -4.40
CA VAL A 261 7.85 -7.28 -5.34
C VAL A 261 8.35 -7.47 -6.75
N ILE A 262 7.52 -8.04 -7.61
CA ILE A 262 7.75 -8.12 -9.05
C ILE A 262 6.65 -7.35 -9.77
N LEU A 263 7.03 -6.43 -10.64
CA LEU A 263 6.12 -5.67 -11.50
C LEU A 263 6.48 -5.90 -12.97
N PRO A 264 5.52 -6.21 -13.87
CA PRO A 264 5.79 -6.35 -15.29
C PRO A 264 6.13 -4.95 -15.86
N ALA A 265 7.31 -4.80 -16.46
CA ALA A 265 7.65 -3.64 -17.26
C ALA A 265 6.85 -3.74 -18.57
N GLN A 266 5.71 -3.04 -18.62
CA GLN A 266 4.90 -2.95 -19.86
C GLN A 266 5.52 -1.92 -20.78
N GLU A 267 5.65 -2.29 -22.07
CA GLU A 267 6.01 -1.37 -23.16
C GLU A 267 4.96 -0.30 -23.40
#